data_9dbcbac3a2e51e59c5dae2b7fd8e352f
#
_entry.id   9dbcbac3a2e51e59c5dae2b7fd8e352f
#
_cell.length_a   1.000
_cell.length_b   1.000
_cell.length_c   1.000
_cell.angle_alpha   90.00
_cell.angle_beta   90.00
_cell.angle_gamma   90.00
#
_symmetry.space_group_name_H-M   'P 1'
#
loop_
_entity.id
_entity.type
_entity.pdbx_description
1 polymer ?
#
loop_
_entity_poly.entity_id
_entity_poly.type
_entity_poly.pdbx_seq_one_letter_code
_entity_poly.pdbx_strand_id
1 'polypeptide(L)'
;MIYCEKPITNNNKSLNKLKYLIKKHKIKFCVGLNRRFSKEYVALKKKINKKKVNYIQIISRSANHNINLSVRNGGLFFDKGFHFFDLACWLSNSKPEKMIVISKSISSEDFLNNGDFSDAIINLKLRNGIVVEIVFSRKCRFGNFEKIKVYGEKFSLDSNNFSDKKTLYNDFSVRHRKSYLNCLKKFIESKNNLLL
;
A
#
# COMPACT_ATOMS: atom_id res chain seq x y z
N MET A 1 3.72 -20.31 -13.67
CA MET A 1 2.98 -19.11 -13.23
C MET A 1 2.90 -19.11 -11.72
N ILE A 2 3.29 -18.03 -11.06
CA ILE A 2 3.31 -17.91 -9.60
C ILE A 2 2.66 -16.59 -9.19
N TYR A 3 1.65 -16.66 -8.32
CA TYR A 3 1.09 -15.52 -7.61
C TYR A 3 1.59 -15.56 -6.16
N CYS A 4 2.24 -14.51 -5.70
CA CYS A 4 2.85 -14.44 -4.37
C CYS A 4 2.29 -13.25 -3.59
N GLU A 5 1.84 -13.47 -2.35
CA GLU A 5 1.45 -12.40 -1.46
C GLU A 5 2.63 -11.56 -1.00
N LYS A 6 2.33 -10.31 -0.64
CA LYS A 6 3.30 -9.37 -0.04
C LYS A 6 3.48 -9.65 1.48
N PRO A 7 4.62 -9.35 2.06
CA PRO A 7 5.88 -9.03 1.41
C PRO A 7 6.53 -10.29 0.84
N ILE A 8 7.13 -10.16 -0.34
CA ILE A 8 7.84 -11.32 -0.95
C ILE A 8 9.04 -11.72 -0.09
N THR A 9 9.72 -10.72 0.44
CA THR A 9 10.89 -10.85 1.32
C THR A 9 11.21 -9.50 1.95
N ASN A 10 11.85 -9.51 3.11
CA ASN A 10 12.40 -8.33 3.79
C ASN A 10 13.90 -8.14 3.52
N ASN A 11 14.48 -8.93 2.61
CA ASN A 11 15.91 -9.03 2.38
C ASN A 11 16.24 -8.81 0.90
N ASN A 12 17.08 -7.81 0.61
CA ASN A 12 17.48 -7.47 -0.76
C ASN A 12 18.23 -8.59 -1.48
N LYS A 13 19.05 -9.38 -0.78
CA LYS A 13 19.77 -10.51 -1.36
C LYS A 13 18.80 -11.57 -1.88
N SER A 14 17.80 -11.91 -1.08
CA SER A 14 16.72 -12.83 -1.45
C SER A 14 15.89 -12.30 -2.62
N LEU A 15 15.57 -11.00 -2.60
CA LEU A 15 14.84 -10.36 -3.69
C LEU A 15 15.61 -10.42 -5.02
N ASN A 16 16.90 -10.15 -5.00
CA ASN A 16 17.74 -10.20 -6.20
C ASN A 16 17.88 -11.63 -6.71
N LYS A 17 18.04 -12.63 -5.83
CA LYS A 17 18.03 -14.05 -6.19
C LYS A 17 16.71 -14.45 -6.84
N LEU A 18 15.58 -14.04 -6.27
CA LEU A 18 14.25 -14.31 -6.82
C LEU A 18 14.09 -13.69 -8.21
N LYS A 19 14.46 -12.42 -8.39
CA LYS A 19 14.42 -11.75 -9.69
C LYS A 19 15.26 -12.48 -10.75
N TYR A 20 16.46 -12.93 -10.36
CA TYR A 20 17.32 -13.73 -11.22
C TYR A 20 16.64 -15.04 -11.66
N LEU A 21 16.07 -15.79 -10.69
CA LEU A 21 15.41 -17.06 -10.98
C LEU A 21 14.17 -16.89 -11.88
N ILE A 22 13.34 -15.86 -11.60
CA ILE A 22 12.17 -15.52 -12.44
C ILE A 22 12.61 -15.28 -13.88
N LYS A 23 13.68 -14.49 -14.09
CA LYS A 23 14.21 -14.18 -15.42
C LYS A 23 14.81 -15.44 -16.08
N LYS A 24 15.67 -16.18 -15.36
CA LYS A 24 16.36 -17.38 -15.87
C LYS A 24 15.37 -18.44 -16.34
N HIS A 25 14.33 -18.68 -15.56
CA HIS A 25 13.34 -19.73 -15.86
C HIS A 25 12.09 -19.20 -16.58
N LYS A 26 12.09 -17.94 -17.02
CA LYS A 26 10.97 -17.29 -17.72
C LYS A 26 9.64 -17.47 -16.98
N ILE A 27 9.68 -17.40 -15.63
CA ILE A 27 8.49 -17.61 -14.77
C ILE A 27 7.57 -16.42 -14.90
N LYS A 28 6.30 -16.63 -15.24
CA LYS A 28 5.27 -15.61 -15.11
C LYS A 28 4.96 -15.41 -13.63
N PHE A 29 5.25 -14.21 -13.09
CA PHE A 29 5.20 -13.90 -11.67
C PHE A 29 4.34 -12.67 -11.39
N CYS A 30 3.59 -12.69 -10.29
CA CYS A 30 2.80 -11.57 -9.80
C CYS A 30 2.93 -11.42 -8.30
N VAL A 31 3.11 -10.18 -7.86
CA VAL A 31 3.02 -9.82 -6.44
C VAL A 31 1.59 -9.38 -6.11
N GLY A 32 1.04 -9.84 -5.00
CA GLY A 32 -0.32 -9.55 -4.54
C GLY A 32 -0.54 -8.10 -4.06
N LEU A 33 -0.11 -7.11 -4.84
CA LEU A 33 -0.35 -5.68 -4.57
C LEU A 33 -1.76 -5.27 -4.99
N ASN A 34 -2.73 -5.89 -4.36
CA ASN A 34 -4.14 -5.85 -4.73
C ASN A 34 -4.79 -4.47 -4.71
N ARG A 35 -4.23 -3.49 -3.95
CA ARG A 35 -4.80 -2.14 -3.84
C ARG A 35 -4.94 -1.43 -5.19
N ARG A 36 -4.01 -1.64 -6.13
CA ARG A 36 -4.11 -1.09 -7.50
C ARG A 36 -5.37 -1.55 -8.26
N PHE A 37 -6.00 -2.63 -7.81
CA PHE A 37 -7.19 -3.23 -8.43
C PHE A 37 -8.49 -2.93 -7.69
N SER A 38 -8.42 -2.08 -6.68
CA SER A 38 -9.58 -1.53 -5.98
C SER A 38 -10.32 -0.55 -6.88
N LYS A 39 -11.65 -0.68 -6.96
CA LYS A 39 -12.51 0.15 -7.82
C LYS A 39 -12.27 1.65 -7.62
N GLU A 40 -12.14 2.05 -6.37
CA GLU A 40 -11.99 3.44 -5.95
C GLU A 40 -10.64 4.02 -6.39
N TYR A 41 -9.56 3.26 -6.22
CA TYR A 41 -8.23 3.70 -6.62
C TYR A 41 -8.04 3.67 -8.14
N VAL A 42 -8.66 2.70 -8.83
CA VAL A 42 -8.70 2.68 -10.30
C VAL A 42 -9.46 3.90 -10.83
N ALA A 43 -10.61 4.24 -10.21
CA ALA A 43 -11.38 5.42 -10.59
C ALA A 43 -10.61 6.72 -10.35
N LEU A 44 -9.94 6.84 -9.19
CA LEU A 44 -9.07 7.98 -8.88
C LEU A 44 -7.94 8.11 -9.91
N LYS A 45 -7.24 6.99 -10.20
CA LYS A 45 -6.15 6.97 -11.21
C LYS A 45 -6.61 7.45 -12.58
N LYS A 46 -7.81 7.02 -13.02
CA LYS A 46 -8.40 7.50 -14.28
C LYS A 46 -8.69 9.00 -14.26
N LYS A 47 -9.21 9.52 -13.15
CA LYS A 47 -9.54 10.95 -13.01
C LYS A 47 -8.29 11.85 -13.00
N ILE A 48 -7.16 11.39 -12.46
CA ILE A 48 -5.91 12.15 -12.43
C ILE A 48 -5.03 11.93 -13.65
N ASN A 49 -5.38 10.97 -14.51
CA ASN A 49 -4.65 10.76 -15.75
C ASN A 49 -4.69 12.02 -16.61
N LYS A 50 -3.54 12.46 -17.10
CA LYS A 50 -3.35 13.73 -17.84
C LYS A 50 -3.51 15.02 -16.99
N LYS A 51 -3.67 14.94 -15.67
CA LYS A 51 -3.70 16.10 -14.78
C LYS A 51 -2.31 16.35 -14.17
N LYS A 52 -1.95 17.62 -14.00
CA LYS A 52 -0.72 17.98 -13.26
C LYS A 52 -0.97 17.84 -11.76
N VAL A 53 -0.53 16.72 -11.22
CA VAL A 53 -0.57 16.42 -9.78
C VAL A 53 0.65 17.02 -9.11
N ASN A 54 0.45 17.71 -7.97
CA ASN A 54 1.52 18.30 -7.16
C ASN A 54 1.72 17.56 -5.84
N TYR A 55 0.62 17.08 -5.23
CA TYR A 55 0.66 16.48 -3.91
C TYR A 55 -0.35 15.34 -3.79
N ILE A 56 0.04 14.29 -3.07
CA ILE A 56 -0.83 13.15 -2.75
C ILE A 56 -0.77 12.91 -1.25
N GLN A 57 -1.93 12.86 -0.61
CA GLN A 57 -2.07 12.48 0.79
C GLN A 57 -2.73 11.10 0.90
N ILE A 58 -2.12 10.21 1.65
CA ILE A 58 -2.61 8.86 1.92
C ILE A 58 -2.78 8.69 3.43
N ILE A 59 -3.98 8.39 3.88
CA ILE A 59 -4.27 8.11 5.27
C ILE A 59 -4.76 6.67 5.36
N SER A 60 -4.11 5.87 6.22
CA SER A 60 -4.54 4.51 6.47
C SER A 60 -4.50 4.20 7.96
N ARG A 61 -5.67 4.00 8.53
CA ARG A 61 -5.86 3.62 9.93
C ARG A 61 -6.49 2.24 10.02
N SER A 62 -6.04 1.43 10.96
CA SER A 62 -6.60 0.11 11.22
C SER A 62 -7.31 0.12 12.57
N ALA A 63 -8.40 -0.64 12.69
CA ALA A 63 -8.92 -1.05 13.99
C ALA A 63 -7.84 -1.87 14.75
N ASN A 64 -8.13 -2.21 16.00
CA ASN A 64 -7.22 -3.02 16.83
C ASN A 64 -6.48 -4.07 16.00
N HIS A 65 -5.15 -3.99 16.04
CA HIS A 65 -4.30 -4.92 15.31
C HIS A 65 -3.56 -5.82 16.30
N ASN A 66 -3.50 -7.11 15.99
CA ASN A 66 -2.76 -8.07 16.82
C ASN A 66 -1.24 -7.79 16.64
N ILE A 67 -0.58 -7.45 17.74
CA ILE A 67 0.84 -7.08 17.77
C ILE A 67 1.72 -8.21 17.28
N ASN A 68 1.48 -9.42 17.77
CA ASN A 68 2.27 -10.59 17.38
C ASN A 68 2.19 -10.85 15.87
N LEU A 69 1.01 -10.67 15.29
CA LEU A 69 0.83 -10.80 13.85
C LEU A 69 1.54 -9.66 13.10
N SER A 70 1.54 -8.44 13.64
CA SER A 70 2.26 -7.32 13.06
C SER A 70 3.76 -7.58 12.97
N VAL A 71 4.36 -7.94 14.10
CA VAL A 71 5.80 -8.23 14.20
C VAL A 71 6.19 -9.39 13.28
N ARG A 72 5.40 -10.47 13.29
CA ARG A 72 5.60 -11.63 12.41
C ARG A 72 5.56 -11.26 10.92
N ASN A 73 4.74 -10.30 10.54
CA ASN A 73 4.62 -9.83 9.16
C ASN A 73 5.64 -8.73 8.80
N GLY A 74 6.62 -8.44 9.67
CA GLY A 74 7.68 -7.47 9.45
C GLY A 74 7.32 -6.04 9.87
N GLY A 75 6.31 -5.87 10.72
CA GLY A 75 5.94 -4.61 11.34
C GLY A 75 5.15 -3.67 10.43
N LEU A 76 4.96 -2.44 10.93
CA LEU A 76 4.13 -1.42 10.27
C LEU A 76 4.51 -1.19 8.80
N PHE A 77 5.79 -1.11 8.50
CA PHE A 77 6.26 -0.75 7.16
C PHE A 77 6.15 -1.92 6.17
N PHE A 78 6.52 -3.13 6.56
CA PHE A 78 6.44 -4.29 5.67
C PHE A 78 5.03 -4.85 5.54
N ASP A 79 4.25 -4.84 6.61
CA ASP A 79 2.88 -5.35 6.55
C ASP A 79 1.95 -4.35 5.85
N LYS A 80 1.91 -3.10 6.33
CA LYS A 80 0.98 -2.07 5.86
C LYS A 80 1.60 -1.17 4.78
N GLY A 81 2.85 -0.75 4.98
CA GLY A 81 3.52 0.23 4.14
C GLY A 81 3.65 -0.18 2.68
N PHE A 82 3.92 -1.45 2.39
CA PHE A 82 4.06 -1.95 1.01
C PHE A 82 2.91 -1.56 0.10
N HIS A 83 1.68 -1.67 0.57
CA HIS A 83 0.50 -1.32 -0.22
C HIS A 83 0.46 0.16 -0.60
N PHE A 84 0.87 1.02 0.31
CA PHE A 84 0.73 2.47 0.14
C PHE A 84 1.94 3.11 -0.53
N PHE A 85 3.14 2.57 -0.33
CA PHE A 85 4.30 2.91 -1.16
C PHE A 85 4.07 2.54 -2.62
N ASP A 86 3.51 1.36 -2.85
CA ASP A 86 3.12 0.91 -4.18
C ASP A 86 2.06 1.82 -4.81
N LEU A 87 1.00 2.19 -4.06
CA LEU A 87 -0.03 3.11 -4.53
C LEU A 87 0.52 4.50 -4.84
N ALA A 88 1.41 5.03 -4.00
CA ALA A 88 2.06 6.32 -4.23
C ALA A 88 2.79 6.33 -5.58
N CYS A 89 3.62 5.31 -5.82
CA CYS A 89 4.34 5.17 -7.08
C CYS A 89 3.41 4.97 -8.28
N TRP A 90 2.39 4.16 -8.12
CA TRP A 90 1.44 3.86 -9.19
C TRP A 90 0.56 5.07 -9.54
N LEU A 91 0.02 5.78 -8.55
CA LEU A 91 -0.80 6.98 -8.78
C LEU A 91 0.00 8.07 -9.48
N SER A 92 1.24 8.29 -9.05
CA SER A 92 2.12 9.34 -9.56
C SER A 92 2.85 8.99 -10.87
N ASN A 93 2.87 7.71 -11.28
CA ASN A 93 3.74 7.19 -12.33
C ASN A 93 5.23 7.51 -12.09
N SER A 94 5.68 7.53 -10.84
CA SER A 94 7.04 7.94 -10.48
C SER A 94 7.61 7.07 -9.36
N LYS A 95 8.92 7.13 -9.19
CA LYS A 95 9.65 6.42 -8.14
C LYS A 95 10.06 7.38 -7.02
N PRO A 96 10.23 6.91 -5.77
CA PRO A 96 10.77 7.72 -4.70
C PRO A 96 12.19 8.19 -5.01
N GLU A 97 12.48 9.43 -4.64
CA GLU A 97 13.82 10.03 -4.65
C GLU A 97 14.34 10.20 -3.23
N LYS A 98 13.50 10.75 -2.34
CA LYS A 98 13.82 11.01 -0.94
C LYS A 98 12.65 10.60 -0.04
N MET A 99 12.97 10.09 1.14
CA MET A 99 11.98 9.72 2.15
C MET A 99 12.39 10.27 3.52
N ILE A 100 11.43 10.85 4.23
CA ILE A 100 11.54 11.25 5.63
C ILE A 100 10.46 10.50 6.40
N VAL A 101 10.84 9.87 7.50
CA VAL A 101 9.93 9.06 8.33
C VAL A 101 9.98 9.57 9.76
N ILE A 102 8.81 9.81 10.33
CA ILE A 102 8.60 10.01 11.76
C ILE A 102 7.69 8.88 12.22
N SER A 103 8.19 8.05 13.12
CA SER A 103 7.44 6.91 13.65
C SER A 103 7.44 6.93 15.17
N LYS A 104 6.33 6.56 15.76
CA LYS A 104 6.14 6.49 17.22
C LYS A 104 5.02 5.51 17.55
N SER A 105 5.03 5.00 18.77
CA SER A 105 3.93 4.20 19.31
C SER A 105 2.97 5.08 20.11
N ILE A 106 2.33 6.05 19.42
CA ILE A 106 1.39 7.00 20.03
C ILE A 106 0.13 6.27 20.52
N SER A 107 -0.37 5.36 19.71
CA SER A 107 -1.64 4.67 19.95
C SER A 107 -1.50 3.48 20.91
N SER A 108 -0.29 2.93 21.08
CA SER A 108 -0.03 1.80 21.97
C SER A 108 1.46 1.56 22.15
N GLU A 109 1.95 1.64 23.38
CA GLU A 109 3.35 1.36 23.76
C GLU A 109 3.72 -0.11 23.52
N ASP A 110 2.76 -1.02 23.55
CA ASP A 110 2.99 -2.44 23.30
C ASP A 110 3.69 -2.70 21.96
N PHE A 111 3.45 -1.88 20.93
CA PHE A 111 4.15 -2.00 19.65
C PHE A 111 5.64 -1.72 19.80
N LEU A 112 6.01 -0.68 20.55
CA LEU A 112 7.42 -0.32 20.79
C LEU A 112 8.15 -1.43 21.55
N ASN A 113 7.50 -1.99 22.58
CA ASN A 113 8.06 -3.08 23.39
C ASN A 113 8.31 -4.35 22.56
N ASN A 114 7.64 -4.49 21.43
CA ASN A 114 7.81 -5.60 20.47
C ASN A 114 8.62 -5.20 19.22
N GLY A 115 9.36 -4.08 19.26
CA GLY A 115 10.22 -3.66 18.15
C GLY A 115 9.49 -3.15 16.90
N ASP A 116 8.23 -2.69 17.04
CA ASP A 116 7.42 -2.13 15.96
C ASP A 116 6.86 -0.76 16.35
N PHE A 117 6.16 -0.10 15.44
CA PHE A 117 5.49 1.18 15.66
C PHE A 117 4.00 1.05 15.43
N SER A 118 3.19 1.75 16.23
CA SER A 118 1.75 1.85 15.98
C SER A 118 1.39 2.92 14.96
N ASP A 119 2.22 3.95 14.85
CA ASP A 119 1.95 5.13 14.05
C ASP A 119 3.19 5.58 13.26
N ALA A 120 2.98 6.14 12.08
CA ALA A 120 4.02 6.77 11.29
C ALA A 120 3.47 7.86 10.38
N ILE A 121 4.27 8.92 10.19
CA ILE A 121 4.12 9.93 9.14
C ILE A 121 5.32 9.80 8.22
N ILE A 122 5.06 9.65 6.93
CA ILE A 122 6.07 9.43 5.92
C ILE A 122 5.89 10.47 4.82
N ASN A 123 6.92 11.23 4.53
CA ASN A 123 6.96 12.15 3.40
C ASN A 123 7.90 11.60 2.33
N LEU A 124 7.38 11.43 1.13
CA LEU A 124 8.14 11.01 -0.05
C LEU A 124 8.24 12.19 -1.02
N LYS A 125 9.45 12.53 -1.45
CA LYS A 125 9.67 13.31 -2.67
C LYS A 125 9.88 12.31 -3.81
N LEU A 126 9.07 12.43 -4.85
CA LEU A 126 9.17 11.58 -6.03
C LEU A 126 10.01 12.25 -7.13
N ARG A 127 10.58 11.45 -8.02
CA ARG A 127 11.48 11.94 -9.09
C ARG A 127 10.83 12.94 -10.05
N ASN A 128 9.51 12.91 -10.20
CA ASN A 128 8.76 13.88 -11.00
C ASN A 128 8.32 15.12 -10.22
N GLY A 129 8.85 15.34 -9.02
CA GLY A 129 8.57 16.47 -8.17
C GLY A 129 7.32 16.36 -7.29
N ILE A 130 6.47 15.37 -7.48
CA ILE A 130 5.29 15.16 -6.64
C ILE A 130 5.74 14.82 -5.21
N VAL A 131 5.10 15.45 -4.24
CA VAL A 131 5.25 15.11 -2.82
C VAL A 131 4.11 14.20 -2.39
N VAL A 132 4.42 13.16 -1.63
CA VAL A 132 3.42 12.23 -1.07
C VAL A 132 3.58 12.17 0.44
N GLU A 133 2.50 12.45 1.14
CA GLU A 133 2.39 12.22 2.59
C GLU A 133 1.62 10.92 2.83
N ILE A 134 2.15 10.06 3.69
CA ILE A 134 1.47 8.83 4.10
C ILE A 134 1.37 8.81 5.61
N VAL A 135 0.17 8.69 6.14
CA VAL A 135 -0.11 8.63 7.57
C VAL A 135 -0.66 7.26 7.93
N PHE A 136 0.03 6.57 8.82
CA PHE A 136 -0.39 5.27 9.35
C PHE A 136 -0.79 5.35 10.81
N SER A 137 -1.82 4.58 11.18
CA SER A 137 -2.13 4.23 12.57
C SER A 137 -2.68 2.82 12.64
N ARG A 138 -2.27 2.06 13.66
CA ARG A 138 -2.72 0.68 13.90
C ARG A 138 -3.79 0.55 14.99
N LYS A 139 -4.16 1.63 15.63
CA LYS A 139 -5.15 1.62 16.71
C LYS A 139 -6.17 2.74 16.51
N CYS A 140 -7.18 2.46 15.72
CA CYS A 140 -8.26 3.39 15.43
C CYS A 140 -9.57 2.87 16.03
N ARG A 141 -10.15 3.62 16.98
CA ARG A 141 -11.41 3.24 17.64
C ARG A 141 -12.60 3.19 16.67
N PHE A 142 -12.51 3.92 15.56
CA PHE A 142 -13.61 4.03 14.59
C PHE A 142 -13.53 2.99 13.46
N GLY A 143 -12.70 1.96 13.61
CA GLY A 143 -12.56 0.91 12.62
C GLY A 143 -11.43 1.16 11.61
N ASN A 144 -11.51 0.44 10.50
CA ASN A 144 -10.53 0.59 9.41
C ASN A 144 -10.91 1.77 8.53
N PHE A 145 -9.91 2.59 8.20
CA PHE A 145 -10.07 3.76 7.36
C PHE A 145 -8.91 3.90 6.38
N GLU A 146 -9.22 4.00 5.10
CA GLU A 146 -8.25 4.30 4.05
C GLU A 146 -8.79 5.45 3.19
N LYS A 147 -8.01 6.51 3.01
CA LYS A 147 -8.36 7.66 2.16
C LYS A 147 -7.14 8.14 1.40
N ILE A 148 -7.32 8.43 0.11
CA ILE A 148 -6.32 9.08 -0.72
C ILE A 148 -6.92 10.38 -1.24
N LYS A 149 -6.20 11.49 -1.03
CA LYS A 149 -6.48 12.78 -1.64
C LYS A 149 -5.36 13.15 -2.60
N VAL A 150 -5.72 13.69 -3.73
CA VAL A 150 -4.78 14.14 -4.76
C VAL A 150 -5.06 15.59 -5.07
N TYR A 151 -4.01 16.39 -5.05
CA TYR A 151 -4.07 17.83 -5.26
C TYR A 151 -3.23 18.22 -6.47
N GLY A 152 -3.77 19.07 -7.30
CA GLY A 152 -3.08 19.82 -8.33
C GLY A 152 -3.31 21.31 -8.15
N GLU A 153 -2.80 22.11 -9.06
CA GLU A 153 -2.91 23.56 -8.98
C GLU A 153 -4.37 24.05 -8.91
N LYS A 154 -5.25 23.43 -9.69
CA LYS A 154 -6.65 23.87 -9.84
C LYS A 154 -7.68 22.78 -9.51
N PHE A 155 -7.28 21.72 -8.81
CA PHE A 155 -8.19 20.63 -8.45
C PHE A 155 -7.79 19.91 -7.17
N SER A 156 -8.78 19.33 -6.54
CA SER A 156 -8.63 18.35 -5.46
C SER A 156 -9.59 17.20 -5.73
N LEU A 157 -9.07 15.98 -5.65
CA LEU A 157 -9.87 14.77 -5.84
C LEU A 157 -9.57 13.82 -4.70
N ASP A 158 -10.58 13.05 -4.27
CA ASP A 158 -10.34 11.98 -3.32
C ASP A 158 -10.89 10.63 -3.78
N SER A 159 -10.33 9.58 -3.21
CA SER A 159 -10.96 8.27 -3.28
C SER A 159 -12.19 8.29 -2.38
N ASN A 160 -13.36 8.00 -2.92
CA ASN A 160 -14.55 7.75 -2.10
C ASN A 160 -14.22 6.64 -1.12
N ASN A 161 -14.36 6.95 0.15
CA ASN A 161 -13.76 6.22 1.26
C ASN A 161 -14.18 4.77 1.41
N PHE A 162 -13.22 3.97 1.82
CA PHE A 162 -13.47 2.80 2.65
C PHE A 162 -13.66 3.21 4.12
N SER A 163 -14.72 3.91 4.46
CA SER A 163 -15.19 4.00 5.84
C SER A 163 -16.47 3.17 5.92
N ASP A 164 -16.30 1.91 6.22
CA ASP A 164 -17.46 1.10 6.55
C ASP A 164 -17.73 1.25 8.04
N LYS A 165 -18.63 2.18 8.37
CA LYS A 165 -19.09 2.38 9.73
C LYS A 165 -19.79 1.16 10.33
N LYS A 166 -20.24 0.22 9.49
CA LYS A 166 -20.92 -1.02 9.89
C LYS A 166 -19.97 -2.15 10.25
N THR A 167 -18.68 -2.03 9.91
CA THR A 167 -17.74 -3.14 10.01
C THR A 167 -16.51 -2.79 10.82
N LEU A 168 -16.70 -2.49 12.10
CA LEU A 168 -15.64 -2.32 13.10
C LEU A 168 -14.66 -3.50 13.15
N TYR A 169 -15.05 -4.67 12.68
CA TYR A 169 -14.34 -5.95 12.78
C TYR A 169 -14.20 -6.69 11.45
N ASN A 170 -14.35 -6.02 10.32
CA ASN A 170 -14.30 -6.75 9.06
C ASN A 170 -12.92 -7.30 8.78
N ASP A 171 -12.90 -8.60 8.62
CA ASP A 171 -11.81 -9.31 8.00
C ASP A 171 -11.39 -8.60 6.70
N PHE A 172 -10.10 -8.30 6.59
CA PHE A 172 -9.53 -7.65 5.41
C PHE A 172 -9.84 -8.43 4.12
N SER A 173 -10.02 -9.73 4.23
CA SER A 173 -10.35 -10.61 3.11
C SER A 173 -11.71 -10.28 2.51
N VAL A 174 -12.71 -9.95 3.32
CA VAL A 174 -14.04 -9.51 2.88
C VAL A 174 -13.96 -8.14 2.23
N ARG A 175 -13.29 -7.17 2.91
CA ARG A 175 -13.16 -5.79 2.44
C ARG A 175 -12.43 -5.68 1.11
N HIS A 176 -11.40 -6.49 0.90
CA HIS A 176 -10.56 -6.43 -0.29
C HIS A 176 -10.78 -7.58 -1.28
N ARG A 177 -11.78 -8.44 -1.05
CA ARG A 177 -12.06 -9.62 -1.89
C ARG A 177 -12.10 -9.30 -3.38
N LYS A 178 -12.83 -8.27 -3.77
CA LYS A 178 -12.95 -7.87 -5.18
C LYS A 178 -11.60 -7.43 -5.76
N SER A 179 -10.78 -6.71 -5.01
CA SER A 179 -9.47 -6.27 -5.49
C SER A 179 -8.48 -7.42 -5.62
N TYR A 180 -8.53 -8.42 -4.73
CA TYR A 180 -7.77 -9.66 -4.89
C TYR A 180 -8.19 -10.44 -6.13
N LEU A 181 -9.48 -10.65 -6.33
CA LEU A 181 -10.01 -11.34 -7.51
C LEU A 181 -9.63 -10.62 -8.80
N ASN A 182 -9.75 -9.29 -8.84
CA ASN A 182 -9.37 -8.48 -9.98
C ASN A 182 -7.86 -8.56 -10.28
N CYS A 183 -7.02 -8.56 -9.23
CA CYS A 183 -5.58 -8.72 -9.36
C CYS A 183 -5.24 -10.08 -9.97
N LEU A 184 -5.81 -11.15 -9.42
CA LEU A 184 -5.60 -12.52 -9.90
C LEU A 184 -6.10 -12.70 -11.34
N LYS A 185 -7.31 -12.25 -11.65
CA LYS A 185 -7.88 -12.28 -13.00
C LYS A 185 -6.96 -11.58 -14.00
N LYS A 186 -6.55 -10.35 -13.69
CA LYS A 186 -5.63 -9.59 -14.55
C LYS A 186 -4.29 -10.30 -14.75
N PHE A 187 -3.79 -10.98 -13.71
CA PHE A 187 -2.56 -11.77 -13.81
C PHE A 187 -2.73 -12.98 -14.73
N ILE A 188 -3.82 -13.72 -14.61
CA ILE A 188 -4.10 -14.88 -15.47
C ILE A 188 -4.19 -14.44 -16.94
N GLU A 189 -4.91 -13.37 -17.22
CA GLU A 189 -5.15 -12.83 -18.57
C GLU A 189 -3.92 -12.14 -19.19
N SER A 190 -2.96 -11.67 -18.38
CA SER A 190 -1.81 -10.95 -18.90
C SER A 190 -0.82 -11.91 -19.57
N LYS A 191 -0.13 -11.44 -20.62
CA LYS A 191 0.99 -12.18 -21.24
C LYS A 191 2.30 -11.97 -20.49
N ASN A 192 2.43 -10.95 -19.67
CA ASN A 192 3.64 -10.50 -18.99
C ASN A 192 3.56 -10.63 -17.48
N ASN A 193 4.71 -10.48 -16.83
CA ASN A 193 4.78 -10.33 -15.37
C ASN A 193 4.01 -9.09 -14.91
N LEU A 194 3.29 -9.21 -13.81
CA LEU A 194 2.60 -8.11 -13.18
C LEU A 194 3.27 -7.77 -11.84
N LEU A 195 3.54 -6.48 -11.64
CA LEU A 195 3.97 -5.95 -10.34
C LEU A 195 5.30 -6.57 -9.83
N LEU A 196 6.33 -6.62 -10.69
CA LEU A 196 7.71 -6.88 -10.31
C LEU A 196 8.50 -5.60 -10.15
#